data_f52845d44cb0a9f53c25ec7441397717
#
_entry.id   f52845d44cb0a9f53c25ec7441397717
#
_cell.length_a   1.000
_cell.length_b   1.000
_cell.length_c   1.000
_cell.angle_alpha   90.00
_cell.angle_beta   90.00
_cell.angle_gamma   90.00
#
_symmetry.space_group_name_H-M   'P 1'
#
loop_
_entity.id
_entity.type
_entity.pdbx_description
1 polymer ?
#
loop_
_entity_poly.entity_id
_entity_poly.type
_entity_poly.pdbx_seq_one_letter_code
_entity_poly.pdbx_strand_id
1 'polypeptide(L)'
;MNKVVTRFAPSPTGHLHIGGARTAIFCWLLARHFGGEFHLRIEDTDLLRSKQEYTDSILASMRWLGLDWDGPLNYQTQRTELYNSYVDKLLETGHAYWCSCTPEEVEAMREKARAQGLKPRYNGCCRERNLGPGEGRCVRLKAPQAGKVVFDDMVKGRIAVDVSELDDMVIRRADGMPTYNMAVVVDDYEMGITHVIRGDDHVSNTPRQILIYEALGLPVPTFGHVPMILGPDRQKLSKRHGARAVIEYQNDGLLPQALVNYLVRLGWSHGDQEIFTQEELIKFFDGTSLNPAAAAFDPAKLEWINAHFMREMPLDELAKLVRPFVEKAGLPADVADDKLAALCHMFRERAGDLKALAESFRPLLVSADELAYDEKACAKNLTDASKAHLNAVAEIFAACDSFDAPSLEAALHGYIEGNGLKFKDVAPALRTALMGFMGGPHLPEIMAFLGKDASLARIRRAAGM
;
A
#
# COMPACT_ATOMS: atom_id res chain seq x y z
N MET A 1 -32.28 -2.52 -3.28
CA MET A 1 -31.12 -2.17 -4.12
C MET A 1 -30.42 -3.47 -4.49
N ASN A 2 -29.96 -3.62 -5.72
CA ASN A 2 -29.16 -4.79 -6.08
C ASN A 2 -27.86 -4.76 -5.25
N LYS A 3 -27.39 -5.93 -4.82
CA LYS A 3 -26.15 -6.09 -4.06
C LYS A 3 -24.98 -5.49 -4.83
N VAL A 4 -24.17 -4.66 -4.19
CA VAL A 4 -22.93 -4.13 -4.80
C VAL A 4 -21.87 -5.22 -4.80
N VAL A 5 -21.36 -5.57 -5.96
CA VAL A 5 -20.28 -6.56 -6.12
C VAL A 5 -19.15 -5.91 -6.88
N THR A 6 -17.98 -5.90 -6.27
CA THR A 6 -16.75 -5.33 -6.84
C THR A 6 -15.66 -6.38 -6.94
N ARG A 7 -14.57 -6.05 -7.63
CA ARG A 7 -13.41 -6.94 -7.71
C ARG A 7 -12.11 -6.15 -7.83
N PHE A 8 -11.04 -6.75 -7.31
CA PHE A 8 -9.67 -6.40 -7.68
C PHE A 8 -9.12 -7.50 -8.60
N ALA A 9 -8.53 -7.10 -9.72
CA ALA A 9 -8.12 -8.02 -10.78
C ALA A 9 -6.67 -7.76 -11.23
N PRO A 10 -5.66 -8.04 -10.36
CA PRO A 10 -4.27 -7.80 -10.68
C PRO A 10 -3.69 -8.84 -11.63
N SER A 11 -2.81 -8.40 -12.56
CA SER A 11 -1.95 -9.29 -13.33
C SER A 11 -0.67 -9.57 -12.53
N PRO A 12 -0.26 -10.84 -12.32
CA PRO A 12 0.90 -11.22 -11.51
C PRO A 12 2.22 -11.06 -12.29
N THR A 13 2.43 -9.89 -12.90
CA THR A 13 3.64 -9.52 -13.66
C THR A 13 4.64 -8.69 -12.85
N GLY A 14 4.35 -8.50 -11.56
CA GLY A 14 5.15 -7.77 -10.58
C GLY A 14 4.48 -7.74 -9.22
N HIS A 15 5.18 -7.22 -8.21
CA HIS A 15 4.63 -7.03 -6.88
C HIS A 15 3.51 -5.98 -6.88
N LEU A 16 2.60 -6.07 -5.90
CA LEU A 16 1.54 -5.08 -5.73
C LEU A 16 2.13 -3.72 -5.37
N HIS A 17 1.99 -2.76 -6.27
CA HIS A 17 2.38 -1.37 -6.02
C HIS A 17 1.23 -0.57 -5.41
N ILE A 18 1.53 0.59 -4.80
CA ILE A 18 0.53 1.41 -4.10
C ILE A 18 -0.62 1.90 -4.98
N GLY A 19 -0.43 2.07 -6.28
CA GLY A 19 -1.53 2.41 -7.20
C GLY A 19 -2.54 1.29 -7.33
N GLY A 20 -2.07 0.03 -7.44
CA GLY A 20 -2.94 -1.16 -7.41
C GLY A 20 -3.61 -1.34 -6.06
N ALA A 21 -2.85 -1.16 -4.96
CA ALA A 21 -3.37 -1.24 -3.60
C ALA A 21 -4.51 -0.22 -3.36
N ARG A 22 -4.35 1.04 -3.81
CA ARG A 22 -5.42 2.05 -3.72
C ARG A 22 -6.68 1.61 -4.46
N THR A 23 -6.53 1.06 -5.66
CA THR A 23 -7.66 0.54 -6.43
C THR A 23 -8.36 -0.60 -5.70
N ALA A 24 -7.60 -1.54 -5.12
CA ALA A 24 -8.13 -2.63 -4.30
C ALA A 24 -8.90 -2.11 -3.08
N ILE A 25 -8.33 -1.13 -2.37
CA ILE A 25 -8.96 -0.47 -1.21
C ILE A 25 -10.30 0.18 -1.61
N PHE A 26 -10.35 0.90 -2.73
CA PHE A 26 -11.60 1.54 -3.20
C PHE A 26 -12.67 0.50 -3.56
N CYS A 27 -12.29 -0.58 -4.24
CA CYS A 27 -13.21 -1.69 -4.53
C CYS A 27 -13.73 -2.33 -3.25
N TRP A 28 -12.84 -2.60 -2.29
CA TRP A 28 -13.18 -3.22 -1.01
C TRP A 28 -14.11 -2.32 -0.18
N LEU A 29 -13.77 -1.04 -0.04
CA LEU A 29 -14.57 -0.06 0.72
C LEU A 29 -15.97 0.10 0.12
N LEU A 30 -16.08 0.21 -1.21
CA LEU A 30 -17.38 0.32 -1.87
C LEU A 30 -18.26 -0.91 -1.60
N ALA A 31 -17.70 -2.11 -1.70
CA ALA A 31 -18.43 -3.33 -1.39
C ALA A 31 -18.86 -3.36 0.09
N ARG A 32 -17.95 -3.10 1.02
CA ARG A 32 -18.24 -3.14 2.46
C ARG A 32 -19.23 -2.07 2.90
N HIS A 33 -19.17 -0.86 2.31
CA HIS A 33 -20.15 0.21 2.57
C HIS A 33 -21.59 -0.22 2.30
N PHE A 34 -21.83 -0.91 1.18
CA PHE A 34 -23.17 -1.37 0.80
C PHE A 34 -23.50 -2.78 1.30
N GLY A 35 -22.70 -3.39 2.18
CA GLY A 35 -22.89 -4.77 2.64
C GLY A 35 -22.84 -5.79 1.49
N GLY A 36 -22.07 -5.47 0.45
CA GLY A 36 -21.89 -6.26 -0.76
C GLY A 36 -20.71 -7.23 -0.71
N GLU A 37 -20.21 -7.64 -1.88
CA GLU A 37 -19.09 -8.58 -2.02
C GLU A 37 -17.91 -7.94 -2.74
N PHE A 38 -16.70 -8.29 -2.28
CA PHE A 38 -15.45 -7.94 -2.90
C PHE A 38 -14.71 -9.20 -3.33
N HIS A 39 -14.49 -9.38 -4.63
CA HIS A 39 -13.82 -10.56 -5.19
C HIS A 39 -12.38 -10.27 -5.60
N LEU A 40 -11.56 -11.33 -5.62
CA LEU A 40 -10.19 -11.29 -6.10
C LEU A 40 -10.03 -12.23 -7.29
N ARG A 41 -9.48 -11.71 -8.41
CA ARG A 41 -9.17 -12.46 -9.62
C ARG A 41 -7.74 -12.20 -10.05
N ILE A 42 -6.99 -13.25 -10.31
CA ILE A 42 -5.63 -13.17 -10.86
C ILE A 42 -5.70 -13.25 -12.39
N GLU A 43 -5.24 -12.19 -13.06
CA GLU A 43 -5.21 -12.10 -14.52
C GLU A 43 -3.84 -12.56 -15.04
N ASP A 44 -3.67 -13.88 -15.08
CA ASP A 44 -2.41 -14.59 -15.37
C ASP A 44 -2.28 -15.08 -16.83
N THR A 45 -3.05 -14.50 -17.75
CA THR A 45 -3.05 -14.89 -19.18
C THR A 45 -1.76 -14.53 -19.93
N ASP A 46 -0.92 -13.66 -19.40
CA ASP A 46 0.42 -13.38 -19.90
C ASP A 46 1.41 -14.39 -19.27
N LEU A 47 1.48 -15.57 -19.84
CA LEU A 47 2.30 -16.68 -19.30
C LEU A 47 3.81 -16.37 -19.26
N LEU A 48 4.29 -15.44 -20.09
CA LEU A 48 5.72 -15.09 -20.14
C LEU A 48 6.13 -14.20 -18.95
N ARG A 49 5.24 -13.33 -18.49
CA ARG A 49 5.53 -12.37 -17.41
C ARG A 49 4.90 -12.75 -16.09
N SER A 50 3.87 -13.58 -16.09
CA SER A 50 3.21 -14.05 -14.86
C SER A 50 4.07 -15.03 -14.09
N LYS A 51 4.23 -14.80 -12.78
CA LYS A 51 5.01 -15.66 -11.89
C LYS A 51 4.27 -15.91 -10.58
N GLN A 52 4.43 -17.11 -10.03
CA GLN A 52 3.81 -17.50 -8.76
C GLN A 52 4.29 -16.60 -7.60
N GLU A 53 5.56 -16.20 -7.58
CA GLU A 53 6.11 -15.29 -6.56
C GLU A 53 5.38 -13.96 -6.49
N TYR A 54 4.91 -13.44 -7.63
CA TYR A 54 4.12 -12.19 -7.66
C TYR A 54 2.69 -12.42 -7.19
N THR A 55 2.09 -13.56 -7.54
CA THR A 55 0.77 -13.93 -6.99
C THR A 55 0.84 -14.01 -5.47
N ASP A 56 1.83 -14.72 -4.92
CA ASP A 56 1.99 -14.86 -3.47
C ASP A 56 2.23 -13.52 -2.79
N SER A 57 3.03 -12.65 -3.39
CA SER A 57 3.27 -11.29 -2.91
C SER A 57 2.01 -10.41 -2.93
N ILE A 58 1.18 -10.53 -3.98
CA ILE A 58 -0.11 -9.82 -4.06
C ILE A 58 -1.03 -10.28 -2.92
N LEU A 59 -1.18 -11.59 -2.75
CA LEU A 59 -2.03 -12.17 -1.70
C LEU A 59 -1.55 -11.79 -0.29
N ALA A 60 -0.24 -11.82 -0.06
CA ALA A 60 0.36 -11.38 1.21
C ALA A 60 0.09 -9.90 1.47
N SER A 61 0.24 -9.05 0.45
CA SER A 61 -0.03 -7.62 0.55
C SER A 61 -1.51 -7.33 0.85
N MET A 62 -2.44 -8.05 0.19
CA MET A 62 -3.88 -7.91 0.43
C MET A 62 -4.23 -8.27 1.89
N ARG A 63 -3.71 -9.40 2.39
CA ARG A 63 -3.91 -9.83 3.79
C ARG A 63 -3.33 -8.82 4.78
N TRP A 64 -2.12 -8.33 4.52
CA TRP A 64 -1.48 -7.34 5.39
C TRP A 64 -2.27 -6.02 5.46
N LEU A 65 -2.86 -5.57 4.33
CA LEU A 65 -3.71 -4.39 4.28
C LEU A 65 -5.10 -4.61 4.93
N GLY A 66 -5.44 -5.84 5.35
CA GLY A 66 -6.76 -6.16 5.88
C GLY A 66 -7.85 -6.23 4.83
N LEU A 67 -7.49 -6.44 3.55
CA LEU A 67 -8.43 -6.53 2.43
C LEU A 67 -8.80 -8.00 2.21
N ASP A 68 -9.74 -8.50 2.98
CA ASP A 68 -10.35 -9.80 2.81
C ASP A 68 -11.27 -9.82 1.58
N TRP A 69 -11.32 -10.94 0.88
CA TRP A 69 -12.17 -11.12 -0.30
C TRP A 69 -13.17 -12.25 -0.10
N ASP A 70 -14.30 -12.13 -0.78
CA ASP A 70 -15.40 -13.07 -0.72
C ASP A 70 -15.26 -14.12 -1.82
N GLY A 71 -15.68 -15.35 -1.53
CA GLY A 71 -15.69 -16.45 -2.49
C GLY A 71 -14.28 -16.98 -2.85
N PRO A 72 -14.19 -17.78 -3.91
CA PRO A 72 -12.93 -18.38 -4.34
C PRO A 72 -12.00 -17.38 -5.03
N LEU A 73 -10.69 -17.65 -4.94
CA LEU A 73 -9.70 -16.97 -5.78
C LEU A 73 -9.80 -17.51 -7.21
N ASN A 74 -10.07 -16.63 -8.17
CA ASN A 74 -10.20 -17.01 -9.58
C ASN A 74 -8.90 -16.72 -10.34
N TYR A 75 -8.54 -17.65 -11.24
CA TYR A 75 -7.40 -17.54 -12.16
C TYR A 75 -7.89 -17.58 -13.60
N GLN A 76 -7.52 -16.61 -14.43
CA GLN A 76 -7.99 -16.53 -15.82
C GLN A 76 -7.54 -17.71 -16.68
N THR A 77 -6.31 -18.20 -16.48
CA THR A 77 -5.79 -19.37 -17.21
C THR A 77 -6.64 -20.62 -17.03
N GLN A 78 -7.36 -20.76 -15.92
CA GLN A 78 -8.24 -21.91 -15.63
C GLN A 78 -9.61 -21.81 -16.28
N ARG A 79 -9.93 -20.72 -16.97
CA ARG A 79 -11.28 -20.39 -17.47
C ARG A 79 -11.35 -20.24 -19.00
N THR A 80 -10.31 -20.67 -19.73
CA THR A 80 -10.19 -20.51 -21.19
C THR A 80 -11.35 -21.15 -21.94
N GLU A 81 -11.84 -22.31 -21.53
CA GLU A 81 -13.00 -22.98 -22.13
C GLU A 81 -14.28 -22.14 -21.99
N LEU A 82 -14.48 -21.56 -20.81
CA LEU A 82 -15.62 -20.67 -20.57
C LEU A 82 -15.57 -19.45 -21.51
N TYR A 83 -14.43 -18.79 -21.63
CA TYR A 83 -14.28 -17.64 -22.53
C TYR A 83 -14.56 -18.03 -23.98
N ASN A 84 -14.07 -19.18 -24.42
CA ASN A 84 -14.29 -19.66 -25.77
C ASN A 84 -15.75 -19.99 -26.04
N SER A 85 -16.52 -20.51 -25.07
CA SER A 85 -17.97 -20.71 -25.22
C SER A 85 -18.73 -19.41 -25.49
N TYR A 86 -18.32 -18.30 -24.86
CA TYR A 86 -18.90 -16.98 -25.12
C TYR A 86 -18.49 -16.40 -26.49
N VAL A 87 -17.26 -16.68 -26.96
CA VAL A 87 -16.85 -16.33 -28.33
C VAL A 87 -17.64 -17.11 -29.37
N ASP A 88 -17.88 -18.40 -29.15
CA ASP A 88 -18.67 -19.24 -30.05
C ASP A 88 -20.12 -18.77 -30.09
N LYS A 89 -20.73 -18.37 -28.96
CA LYS A 89 -22.04 -17.72 -28.92
C LYS A 89 -22.10 -16.45 -29.78
N LEU A 90 -21.03 -15.60 -29.72
CA LEU A 90 -20.97 -14.42 -30.58
C LEU A 90 -20.88 -14.76 -32.09
N LEU A 91 -20.17 -15.84 -32.44
CA LEU A 91 -20.13 -16.34 -33.82
C LEU A 91 -21.50 -16.86 -34.28
N GLU A 92 -22.16 -17.65 -33.45
CA GLU A 92 -23.50 -18.20 -33.73
C GLU A 92 -24.57 -17.12 -33.92
N THR A 93 -24.52 -16.08 -33.09
CA THR A 93 -25.47 -14.93 -33.17
C THR A 93 -25.06 -13.89 -34.20
N GLY A 94 -23.98 -14.09 -34.94
CA GLY A 94 -23.54 -13.19 -36.00
C GLY A 94 -22.91 -11.87 -35.50
N HIS A 95 -22.62 -11.76 -34.20
CA HIS A 95 -21.94 -10.62 -33.60
C HIS A 95 -20.39 -10.72 -33.65
N ALA A 96 -19.85 -11.83 -34.13
CA ALA A 96 -18.46 -12.04 -34.42
C ALA A 96 -18.23 -12.74 -35.74
N TYR A 97 -17.01 -12.74 -36.24
CA TYR A 97 -16.64 -13.41 -37.48
C TYR A 97 -15.19 -13.84 -37.51
N TRP A 98 -14.88 -14.85 -38.33
CA TRP A 98 -13.51 -15.30 -38.56
C TRP A 98 -12.75 -14.36 -39.48
N CYS A 99 -11.49 -14.07 -39.11
CA CYS A 99 -10.58 -13.20 -39.87
C CYS A 99 -9.30 -13.97 -40.17
N SER A 100 -8.88 -13.93 -41.44
CA SER A 100 -7.66 -14.56 -41.94
C SER A 100 -6.46 -13.61 -42.05
N CYS A 101 -6.62 -12.31 -41.70
CA CYS A 101 -5.53 -11.35 -41.78
C CYS A 101 -4.47 -11.64 -40.73
N THR A 102 -3.21 -11.67 -41.16
CA THR A 102 -2.05 -11.80 -40.26
C THR A 102 -1.78 -10.48 -39.54
N PRO A 103 -1.01 -10.47 -38.45
CA PRO A 103 -0.58 -9.24 -37.78
C PRO A 103 0.13 -8.26 -38.72
N GLU A 104 0.97 -8.76 -39.64
CA GLU A 104 1.73 -7.96 -40.62
C GLU A 104 0.79 -7.29 -41.61
N GLU A 105 -0.22 -8.02 -42.13
CA GLU A 105 -1.23 -7.44 -43.03
C GLU A 105 -2.03 -6.32 -42.33
N VAL A 106 -2.40 -6.53 -41.06
CA VAL A 106 -3.11 -5.51 -40.28
C VAL A 106 -2.23 -4.28 -40.03
N GLU A 107 -0.93 -4.47 -39.74
CA GLU A 107 -0.02 -3.33 -39.56
C GLU A 107 0.21 -2.58 -40.88
N ALA A 108 0.32 -3.26 -42.01
CA ALA A 108 0.37 -2.61 -43.34
C ALA A 108 -0.91 -1.78 -43.61
N MET A 109 -2.10 -2.25 -43.21
CA MET A 109 -3.33 -1.47 -43.31
C MET A 109 -3.28 -0.21 -42.45
N ARG A 110 -2.75 -0.31 -41.23
CA ARG A 110 -2.57 0.82 -40.31
C ARG A 110 -1.58 1.85 -40.83
N GLU A 111 -0.46 1.40 -41.38
CA GLU A 111 0.56 2.30 -41.99
C GLU A 111 -0.02 3.04 -43.18
N LYS A 112 -0.75 2.34 -44.05
CA LYS A 112 -1.44 2.98 -45.20
C LYS A 112 -2.44 4.03 -44.71
N ALA A 113 -3.22 3.73 -43.67
CA ALA A 113 -4.16 4.70 -43.10
C ALA A 113 -3.42 5.93 -42.53
N ARG A 114 -2.29 5.74 -41.80
CA ARG A 114 -1.44 6.84 -41.26
C ARG A 114 -0.91 7.73 -42.43
N ALA A 115 -0.41 7.10 -43.50
CA ALA A 115 0.08 7.82 -44.66
C ALA A 115 -0.99 8.68 -45.37
N GLN A 116 -2.26 8.32 -45.23
CA GLN A 116 -3.41 9.04 -45.77
C GLN A 116 -4.03 10.02 -44.78
N GLY A 117 -3.44 10.22 -43.59
CA GLY A 117 -4.01 11.06 -42.52
C GLY A 117 -5.26 10.48 -41.89
N LEU A 118 -5.55 9.19 -42.12
CA LEU A 118 -6.66 8.47 -41.55
C LEU A 118 -6.25 7.77 -40.26
N LYS A 119 -7.22 7.45 -39.40
CA LYS A 119 -6.97 6.70 -38.18
C LYS A 119 -6.44 5.29 -38.47
N PRO A 120 -5.31 4.88 -37.85
CA PRO A 120 -4.72 3.56 -38.07
C PRO A 120 -5.57 2.48 -37.36
N ARG A 121 -6.34 1.71 -38.15
CA ARG A 121 -7.20 0.62 -37.65
C ARG A 121 -7.31 -0.50 -38.66
N TYR A 122 -7.83 -1.63 -38.20
CA TYR A 122 -8.25 -2.71 -39.10
C TYR A 122 -9.43 -2.23 -39.96
N ASN A 123 -9.40 -2.51 -41.25
CA ASN A 123 -10.34 -1.98 -42.22
C ASN A 123 -11.62 -2.82 -42.41
N GLY A 124 -11.77 -3.93 -41.67
CA GLY A 124 -12.95 -4.79 -41.76
C GLY A 124 -13.00 -5.70 -42.98
N CYS A 125 -11.91 -5.88 -43.71
CA CYS A 125 -11.93 -6.60 -45.01
C CYS A 125 -12.41 -8.06 -44.96
N CYS A 126 -12.38 -8.73 -43.80
CA CYS A 126 -12.90 -10.08 -43.63
C CYS A 126 -14.36 -10.12 -43.13
N ARG A 127 -14.96 -8.98 -42.79
CA ARG A 127 -16.24 -8.88 -42.09
C ARG A 127 -17.40 -9.57 -42.83
N GLU A 128 -17.44 -9.45 -44.17
CA GLU A 128 -18.48 -9.98 -45.03
C GLU A 128 -18.07 -11.22 -45.85
N ARG A 129 -16.86 -11.78 -45.53
CA ARG A 129 -16.31 -12.92 -46.27
C ARG A 129 -16.90 -14.27 -45.87
N ASN A 130 -17.66 -14.31 -44.78
CA ASN A 130 -18.26 -15.53 -44.24
C ASN A 130 -17.26 -16.70 -44.07
N LEU A 131 -16.05 -16.38 -43.57
CA LEU A 131 -15.04 -17.38 -43.32
C LEU A 131 -15.44 -18.27 -42.14
N GLY A 132 -15.17 -19.58 -42.28
CA GLY A 132 -15.29 -20.52 -41.18
C GLY A 132 -13.99 -20.64 -40.35
N PRO A 133 -13.96 -21.56 -39.39
CA PRO A 133 -12.74 -21.88 -38.64
C PRO A 133 -11.62 -22.36 -39.60
N GLY A 134 -10.36 -22.11 -39.23
CA GLY A 134 -9.19 -22.52 -40.01
C GLY A 134 -7.90 -22.10 -39.35
N GLU A 135 -6.80 -22.75 -39.77
CA GLU A 135 -5.47 -22.46 -39.25
C GLU A 135 -5.08 -20.99 -39.44
N GLY A 136 -4.45 -20.39 -38.45
CA GLY A 136 -4.02 -18.99 -38.46
C GLY A 136 -5.14 -17.97 -38.38
N ARG A 137 -6.42 -18.37 -38.26
CA ARG A 137 -7.55 -17.46 -38.18
C ARG A 137 -7.84 -17.02 -36.76
N CYS A 138 -8.08 -15.73 -36.58
CA CYS A 138 -8.60 -15.15 -35.34
C CYS A 138 -10.11 -14.84 -35.44
N VAL A 139 -10.75 -14.60 -34.29
CA VAL A 139 -12.14 -14.15 -34.25
C VAL A 139 -12.18 -12.68 -33.86
N ARG A 140 -12.96 -11.89 -34.62
CA ARG A 140 -13.19 -10.47 -34.37
C ARG A 140 -14.65 -10.19 -34.00
N LEU A 141 -14.84 -9.24 -33.09
CA LEU A 141 -16.15 -8.68 -32.77
C LEU A 141 -16.62 -7.83 -33.96
N LYS A 142 -17.89 -7.91 -34.33
CA LYS A 142 -18.55 -6.99 -35.28
C LYS A 142 -18.94 -5.70 -34.56
N ALA A 143 -18.04 -4.70 -34.55
CA ALA A 143 -18.36 -3.40 -33.99
C ALA A 143 -19.45 -2.67 -34.79
N PRO A 144 -20.31 -1.84 -34.17
CA PRO A 144 -21.24 -0.96 -34.90
C PRO A 144 -20.51 -0.07 -35.88
N GLN A 145 -21.15 0.26 -37.00
CA GLN A 145 -20.56 1.09 -38.07
C GLN A 145 -20.86 2.59 -37.91
N ALA A 146 -21.83 2.96 -37.09
CA ALA A 146 -22.21 4.33 -36.80
C ALA A 146 -22.76 4.47 -35.38
N GLY A 147 -22.68 5.68 -34.82
CA GLY A 147 -23.17 5.98 -33.48
C GLY A 147 -22.05 6.24 -32.48
N LYS A 148 -22.40 6.22 -31.20
CA LYS A 148 -21.45 6.46 -30.07
C LYS A 148 -21.68 5.44 -28.99
N VAL A 149 -20.62 4.99 -28.37
CA VAL A 149 -20.65 4.30 -27.07
C VAL A 149 -20.63 5.37 -25.99
N VAL A 150 -21.67 5.41 -25.16
CA VAL A 150 -21.83 6.40 -24.09
C VAL A 150 -21.98 5.67 -22.77
N PHE A 151 -21.23 6.11 -21.76
CA PHE A 151 -21.36 5.61 -20.40
C PHE A 151 -21.06 6.70 -19.36
N ASP A 152 -21.66 6.58 -18.19
CA ASP A 152 -21.43 7.48 -17.08
C ASP A 152 -20.40 6.84 -16.13
N ASP A 153 -19.24 7.49 -16.01
CA ASP A 153 -18.14 7.03 -15.16
C ASP A 153 -18.25 7.68 -13.77
N MET A 154 -18.11 6.89 -12.71
CA MET A 154 -18.25 7.36 -11.33
C MET A 154 -17.25 8.49 -10.97
N VAL A 155 -16.10 8.55 -11.67
CA VAL A 155 -15.02 9.49 -11.40
C VAL A 155 -14.90 10.58 -12.47
N LYS A 156 -14.94 10.16 -13.73
CA LYS A 156 -14.71 11.04 -14.91
C LYS A 156 -16.00 11.68 -15.43
N GLY A 157 -17.17 11.26 -14.92
CA GLY A 157 -18.45 11.71 -15.45
C GLY A 157 -18.80 11.08 -16.80
N ARG A 158 -19.62 11.75 -17.59
CA ARG A 158 -20.11 11.20 -18.86
C ARG A 158 -19.04 11.16 -19.93
N ILE A 159 -18.78 9.97 -20.47
CA ILE A 159 -17.83 9.71 -21.56
C ILE A 159 -18.60 9.24 -22.78
N ALA A 160 -18.30 9.83 -23.95
CA ALA A 160 -18.86 9.45 -25.23
C ALA A 160 -17.74 9.22 -26.25
N VAL A 161 -17.69 8.02 -26.82
CA VAL A 161 -16.67 7.63 -27.82
C VAL A 161 -17.39 7.31 -29.12
N ASP A 162 -17.01 7.97 -30.22
CA ASP A 162 -17.56 7.69 -31.54
C ASP A 162 -17.12 6.28 -31.98
N VAL A 163 -18.01 5.47 -32.52
CA VAL A 163 -17.71 4.10 -32.98
C VAL A 163 -16.66 4.10 -34.09
N SER A 164 -16.54 5.20 -34.85
CA SER A 164 -15.46 5.37 -35.82
C SER A 164 -14.07 5.36 -35.19
N GLU A 165 -13.97 5.58 -33.86
CA GLU A 165 -12.76 5.46 -33.07
C GLU A 165 -12.39 4.00 -32.73
N LEU A 166 -13.35 3.10 -32.87
CA LEU A 166 -13.22 1.68 -32.57
C LEU A 166 -13.06 0.86 -33.85
N ASP A 167 -12.45 -0.30 -33.76
CA ASP A 167 -12.32 -1.27 -34.85
C ASP A 167 -12.90 -2.62 -34.43
N ASP A 168 -13.08 -3.50 -35.41
CA ASP A 168 -13.46 -4.89 -35.14
C ASP A 168 -12.29 -5.58 -34.41
N MET A 169 -12.29 -5.46 -33.08
CA MET A 169 -11.20 -5.98 -32.26
C MET A 169 -11.15 -7.50 -32.26
N VAL A 170 -9.96 -8.04 -32.15
CA VAL A 170 -9.78 -9.49 -31.93
C VAL A 170 -10.28 -9.84 -30.54
N ILE A 171 -11.17 -10.83 -30.45
CA ILE A 171 -11.69 -11.38 -29.18
C ILE A 171 -11.13 -12.77 -28.88
N ARG A 172 -10.72 -13.55 -29.94
CA ARG A 172 -9.97 -14.81 -29.82
C ARG A 172 -8.83 -14.80 -30.81
N ARG A 173 -7.61 -15.02 -30.35
CA ARG A 173 -6.41 -15.09 -31.18
C ARG A 173 -6.36 -16.37 -32.02
N ALA A 174 -5.45 -16.43 -32.98
CA ALA A 174 -5.26 -17.59 -33.84
C ALA A 174 -4.79 -18.85 -33.08
N ASP A 175 -4.15 -18.69 -31.94
CA ASP A 175 -3.77 -19.78 -31.02
C ASP A 175 -4.92 -20.27 -30.15
N GLY A 176 -6.13 -19.77 -30.32
CA GLY A 176 -7.33 -20.12 -29.56
C GLY A 176 -7.49 -19.40 -28.22
N MET A 177 -6.51 -18.58 -27.82
CA MET A 177 -6.58 -17.84 -26.57
C MET A 177 -7.46 -16.61 -26.70
N PRO A 178 -8.39 -16.37 -25.74
CA PRO A 178 -9.17 -15.14 -25.67
C PRO A 178 -8.28 -13.93 -25.41
N THR A 179 -8.69 -12.77 -25.90
CA THR A 179 -8.01 -11.51 -25.59
C THR A 179 -8.45 -10.96 -24.24
N TYR A 180 -7.65 -10.04 -23.68
CA TYR A 180 -7.88 -9.38 -22.40
C TYR A 180 -9.33 -8.85 -22.27
N ASN A 181 -9.81 -8.06 -23.24
CA ASN A 181 -11.15 -7.47 -23.16
C ASN A 181 -12.27 -8.51 -23.12
N MET A 182 -12.11 -9.63 -23.84
CA MET A 182 -13.09 -10.72 -23.85
C MET A 182 -13.10 -11.45 -22.50
N ALA A 183 -11.92 -11.83 -21.99
CA ALA A 183 -11.80 -12.53 -20.72
C ALA A 183 -12.37 -11.71 -19.54
N VAL A 184 -12.03 -10.42 -19.47
CA VAL A 184 -12.51 -9.52 -18.40
C VAL A 184 -14.03 -9.40 -18.40
N VAL A 185 -14.68 -9.22 -19.59
CA VAL A 185 -16.12 -9.11 -19.68
C VAL A 185 -16.81 -10.38 -19.20
N VAL A 186 -16.35 -11.54 -19.66
CA VAL A 186 -16.93 -12.82 -19.25
C VAL A 186 -16.75 -13.05 -17.75
N ASP A 187 -15.56 -12.79 -17.23
CA ASP A 187 -15.31 -12.93 -15.80
C ASP A 187 -16.16 -12.00 -14.95
N ASP A 188 -16.21 -10.72 -15.31
CA ASP A 188 -16.99 -9.73 -14.56
C ASP A 188 -18.49 -10.10 -14.56
N TYR A 189 -19.01 -10.64 -15.66
CA TYR A 189 -20.38 -11.14 -15.72
C TYR A 189 -20.60 -12.40 -14.86
N GLU A 190 -19.77 -13.42 -15.03
CA GLU A 190 -19.88 -14.71 -14.32
C GLU A 190 -19.65 -14.59 -12.81
N MET A 191 -18.87 -13.60 -12.40
CA MET A 191 -18.64 -13.26 -11.00
C MET A 191 -19.70 -12.29 -10.44
N GLY A 192 -20.70 -11.90 -11.24
CA GLY A 192 -21.78 -11.01 -10.84
C GLY A 192 -21.31 -9.58 -10.50
N ILE A 193 -20.21 -9.13 -11.10
CA ILE A 193 -19.65 -7.80 -10.82
C ILE A 193 -20.60 -6.71 -11.29
N THR A 194 -20.95 -5.82 -10.38
CA THR A 194 -21.83 -4.68 -10.64
C THR A 194 -21.09 -3.36 -10.80
N HIS A 195 -19.90 -3.24 -10.17
CA HIS A 195 -19.09 -2.03 -10.19
C HIS A 195 -17.63 -2.37 -10.49
N VAL A 196 -17.06 -1.68 -11.46
CA VAL A 196 -15.68 -1.85 -11.94
C VAL A 196 -14.89 -0.59 -11.66
N ILE A 197 -14.18 -0.54 -10.51
CA ILE A 197 -13.23 0.53 -10.22
C ILE A 197 -11.84 0.06 -10.62
N ARG A 198 -11.10 0.91 -11.38
CA ARG A 198 -9.75 0.60 -11.89
C ARG A 198 -8.97 1.85 -12.26
N GLY A 199 -7.69 1.73 -12.61
CA GLY A 199 -6.87 2.84 -13.08
C GLY A 199 -7.41 3.46 -14.38
N ASP A 200 -7.20 4.76 -14.56
CA ASP A 200 -7.67 5.51 -15.74
C ASP A 200 -6.90 5.19 -17.04
N ASP A 201 -5.81 4.45 -16.97
CA ASP A 201 -5.14 3.82 -18.11
C ASP A 201 -6.03 2.78 -18.82
N HIS A 202 -7.07 2.30 -18.17
CA HIS A 202 -8.09 1.41 -18.74
C HIS A 202 -9.31 2.11 -19.36
N VAL A 203 -9.42 3.44 -19.31
CA VAL A 203 -10.57 4.18 -19.88
C VAL A 203 -10.81 3.81 -21.35
N SER A 204 -9.72 3.68 -22.14
CA SER A 204 -9.81 3.31 -23.56
C SER A 204 -10.30 1.88 -23.83
N ASN A 205 -10.27 1.00 -22.81
CA ASN A 205 -10.80 -0.37 -22.92
C ASN A 205 -12.30 -0.41 -22.71
N THR A 206 -12.85 0.50 -21.91
CA THR A 206 -14.27 0.49 -21.50
C THR A 206 -15.24 0.49 -22.68
N PRO A 207 -15.12 1.36 -23.70
CA PRO A 207 -16.03 1.31 -24.85
C PRO A 207 -15.98 -0.03 -25.59
N ARG A 208 -14.81 -0.66 -25.68
CA ARG A 208 -14.62 -1.97 -26.31
C ARG A 208 -15.28 -3.08 -25.50
N GLN A 209 -15.18 -3.02 -24.18
CA GLN A 209 -15.83 -3.97 -23.28
C GLN A 209 -17.36 -3.80 -23.30
N ILE A 210 -17.87 -2.56 -23.34
CA ILE A 210 -19.31 -2.30 -23.48
C ILE A 210 -19.85 -2.94 -24.75
N LEU A 211 -19.14 -2.84 -25.88
CA LEU A 211 -19.57 -3.51 -27.12
C LEU A 211 -19.65 -5.04 -26.99
N ILE A 212 -18.79 -5.66 -26.17
CA ILE A 212 -18.88 -7.11 -25.90
C ILE A 212 -20.11 -7.42 -25.03
N TYR A 213 -20.36 -6.63 -23.97
CA TYR A 213 -21.54 -6.79 -23.12
C TYR A 213 -22.83 -6.68 -23.96
N GLU A 214 -22.94 -5.65 -24.81
CA GLU A 214 -24.10 -5.41 -25.68
C GLU A 214 -24.28 -6.54 -26.70
N ALA A 215 -23.20 -6.98 -27.35
CA ALA A 215 -23.26 -8.08 -28.34
C ALA A 215 -23.68 -9.42 -27.72
N LEU A 216 -23.36 -9.63 -26.44
CA LEU A 216 -23.76 -10.82 -25.67
C LEU A 216 -25.14 -10.67 -25.00
N GLY A 217 -25.72 -9.46 -25.02
CA GLY A 217 -26.98 -9.15 -24.32
C GLY A 217 -26.82 -9.18 -22.79
N LEU A 218 -25.63 -8.84 -22.27
CA LEU A 218 -25.31 -8.87 -20.85
C LEU A 218 -25.46 -7.48 -20.19
N PRO A 219 -25.79 -7.40 -18.90
CA PRO A 219 -25.84 -6.14 -18.19
C PRO A 219 -24.45 -5.49 -18.11
N VAL A 220 -24.37 -4.21 -18.46
CA VAL A 220 -23.14 -3.43 -18.38
C VAL A 220 -22.93 -2.98 -16.92
N PRO A 221 -21.78 -3.24 -16.29
CA PRO A 221 -21.51 -2.77 -14.93
C PRO A 221 -21.29 -1.25 -14.90
N THR A 222 -21.42 -0.65 -13.73
CA THR A 222 -21.02 0.73 -13.48
C THR A 222 -19.49 0.83 -13.46
N PHE A 223 -18.90 1.77 -14.20
CA PHE A 223 -17.47 1.98 -14.28
C PHE A 223 -17.02 3.18 -13.46
N GLY A 224 -15.80 3.09 -12.86
CA GLY A 224 -15.13 4.18 -12.20
C GLY A 224 -13.62 4.13 -12.51
N HIS A 225 -13.08 5.17 -13.16
CA HIS A 225 -11.68 5.21 -13.54
C HIS A 225 -10.91 6.23 -12.68
N VAL A 226 -10.15 5.72 -11.72
CA VAL A 226 -9.38 6.54 -10.79
C VAL A 226 -8.06 6.99 -11.42
N PRO A 227 -7.66 8.27 -11.26
CA PRO A 227 -6.43 8.80 -11.85
C PRO A 227 -5.19 8.12 -11.27
N MET A 228 -4.09 8.11 -12.01
CA MET A 228 -2.82 7.61 -11.53
C MET A 228 -2.30 8.43 -10.35
N ILE A 229 -1.52 7.79 -9.46
CA ILE A 229 -0.75 8.49 -8.43
C ILE A 229 0.49 9.08 -9.10
N LEU A 230 0.81 10.33 -8.81
CA LEU A 230 1.98 11.04 -9.31
C LEU A 230 3.12 11.03 -8.29
N GLY A 231 4.34 11.15 -8.78
CA GLY A 231 5.50 11.46 -7.95
C GLY A 231 5.52 12.94 -7.51
N PRO A 232 6.49 13.34 -6.68
CA PRO A 232 6.67 14.73 -6.27
C PRO A 232 6.91 15.69 -7.44
N ASP A 233 7.47 15.18 -8.55
CA ASP A 233 7.70 15.89 -9.81
C ASP A 233 6.46 15.99 -10.71
N ARG A 234 5.28 15.53 -10.21
CA ARG A 234 4.02 15.44 -10.94
C ARG A 234 4.05 14.55 -12.20
N GLN A 235 5.08 13.71 -12.34
CA GLN A 235 5.10 12.66 -13.35
C GLN A 235 4.50 11.38 -12.77
N LYS A 236 4.18 10.40 -13.63
CA LYS A 236 3.72 9.08 -13.19
C LYS A 236 4.68 8.54 -12.13
N LEU A 237 4.14 8.17 -10.97
CA LEU A 237 4.92 7.59 -9.89
C LEU A 237 5.71 6.38 -10.42
N SER A 238 7.02 6.39 -10.22
CA SER A 238 7.94 5.34 -10.66
C SER A 238 8.84 4.88 -9.51
N LYS A 239 9.58 3.79 -9.68
CA LYS A 239 10.50 3.26 -8.65
C LYS A 239 11.47 4.33 -8.12
N ARG A 240 11.96 5.24 -8.97
CA ARG A 240 12.84 6.36 -8.57
C ARG A 240 12.14 7.42 -7.69
N HIS A 241 10.82 7.44 -7.69
CA HIS A 241 9.99 8.37 -6.91
C HIS A 241 9.32 7.70 -5.71
N GLY A 242 9.76 6.50 -5.33
CA GLY A 242 9.16 5.76 -4.22
C GLY A 242 7.93 4.92 -4.60
N ALA A 243 7.74 4.59 -5.91
CA ALA A 243 6.77 3.56 -6.31
C ALA A 243 7.25 2.19 -5.84
N ARG A 244 7.11 1.95 -4.56
CA ARG A 244 7.53 0.73 -3.88
C ARG A 244 6.39 -0.28 -3.87
N ALA A 245 6.75 -1.55 -3.75
CA ALA A 245 5.78 -2.59 -3.48
C ALA A 245 5.20 -2.44 -2.07
N VAL A 246 3.94 -2.82 -1.89
CA VAL A 246 3.27 -2.78 -0.57
C VAL A 246 4.07 -3.52 0.49
N ILE A 247 4.66 -4.66 0.14
CA ILE A 247 5.48 -5.46 1.05
C ILE A 247 6.73 -4.72 1.55
N GLU A 248 7.25 -3.76 0.79
CA GLU A 248 8.41 -2.97 1.21
C GLU A 248 8.03 -1.98 2.32
N TYR A 249 6.82 -1.39 2.27
CA TYR A 249 6.31 -0.55 3.36
C TYR A 249 6.12 -1.35 4.65
N GLN A 250 5.60 -2.58 4.55
CA GLN A 250 5.53 -3.51 5.68
C GLN A 250 6.91 -3.79 6.27
N ASN A 251 7.90 -4.06 5.42
CA ASN A 251 9.27 -4.37 5.85
C ASN A 251 9.98 -3.18 6.50
N ASP A 252 9.60 -1.95 6.14
CA ASP A 252 10.09 -0.72 6.77
C ASP A 252 9.36 -0.35 8.05
N GLY A 253 8.33 -1.12 8.42
CA GLY A 253 7.63 -0.95 9.68
C GLY A 253 6.49 0.05 9.66
N LEU A 254 5.89 0.30 8.49
CA LEU A 254 4.63 1.03 8.43
C LEU A 254 3.48 0.14 8.93
N LEU A 255 2.48 0.78 9.51
CA LEU A 255 1.23 0.14 9.92
C LEU A 255 0.28 0.02 8.72
N PRO A 256 -0.42 -1.11 8.54
CA PRO A 256 -1.34 -1.29 7.42
C PRO A 256 -2.47 -0.25 7.41
N GLN A 257 -3.06 0.08 8.57
CA GLN A 257 -4.10 1.10 8.68
C GLN A 257 -3.60 2.49 8.28
N ALA A 258 -2.35 2.81 8.53
CA ALA A 258 -1.75 4.08 8.11
C ALA A 258 -1.63 4.16 6.58
N LEU A 259 -1.16 3.07 5.94
CA LEU A 259 -1.06 3.02 4.49
C LEU A 259 -2.45 3.03 3.82
N VAL A 260 -3.43 2.29 4.36
CA VAL A 260 -4.81 2.31 3.88
C VAL A 260 -5.39 3.71 3.96
N ASN A 261 -5.32 4.36 5.12
CA ASN A 261 -5.81 5.72 5.32
C ASN A 261 -5.17 6.72 4.34
N TYR A 262 -3.85 6.65 4.20
CA TYR A 262 -3.11 7.52 3.29
C TYR A 262 -3.52 7.31 1.83
N LEU A 263 -3.62 6.06 1.36
CA LEU A 263 -3.99 5.74 -0.02
C LEU A 263 -5.42 6.13 -0.35
N VAL A 264 -6.34 6.01 0.59
CA VAL A 264 -7.73 6.49 0.40
C VAL A 264 -7.74 8.00 0.15
N ARG A 265 -6.99 8.77 0.91
CA ARG A 265 -6.89 10.23 0.76
C ARG A 265 -6.26 10.66 -0.57
N LEU A 266 -5.52 9.80 -1.26
CA LEU A 266 -4.99 10.04 -2.60
C LEU A 266 -6.03 9.88 -3.72
N GLY A 267 -7.25 10.24 -3.51
CA GLY A 267 -8.30 10.19 -4.53
C GLY A 267 -9.71 10.25 -3.97
N TRP A 268 -9.85 10.40 -2.64
CA TRP A 268 -11.14 10.57 -1.97
C TRP A 268 -11.01 11.50 -0.76
N SER A 269 -12.09 12.17 -0.40
CA SER A 269 -12.15 13.04 0.77
C SER A 269 -13.53 13.03 1.41
N HIS A 270 -13.55 13.23 2.73
CA HIS A 270 -14.75 13.43 3.51
C HIS A 270 -14.57 14.68 4.39
N GLY A 271 -15.03 15.83 3.90
CA GLY A 271 -14.73 17.11 4.53
C GLY A 271 -13.23 17.34 4.71
N ASP A 272 -12.86 17.87 5.88
CA ASP A 272 -11.47 18.16 6.27
C ASP A 272 -10.82 17.04 7.09
N GLN A 273 -11.53 15.92 7.32
CA GLN A 273 -10.99 14.80 8.10
C GLN A 273 -9.82 14.15 7.36
N GLU A 274 -8.71 13.96 8.10
CA GLU A 274 -7.46 13.40 7.58
C GLU A 274 -7.21 11.97 8.06
N ILE A 275 -7.65 11.64 9.26
CA ILE A 275 -7.46 10.35 9.91
C ILE A 275 -8.81 9.67 10.06
N PHE A 276 -8.88 8.41 9.66
CA PHE A 276 -10.09 7.59 9.70
C PHE A 276 -9.77 6.22 10.29
N THR A 277 -10.68 5.69 11.11
CA THR A 277 -10.69 4.26 11.42
C THR A 277 -11.21 3.47 10.22
N GLN A 278 -11.02 2.16 10.24
CA GLN A 278 -11.55 1.30 9.17
C GLN A 278 -13.08 1.36 9.10
N GLU A 279 -13.75 1.42 10.25
CA GLU A 279 -15.21 1.54 10.36
C GLU A 279 -15.70 2.87 9.79
N GLU A 280 -15.00 3.96 10.03
CA GLU A 280 -15.30 5.27 9.44
C GLU A 280 -15.11 5.28 7.93
N LEU A 281 -14.02 4.66 7.42
CA LEU A 281 -13.82 4.51 5.99
C LEU A 281 -14.96 3.72 5.34
N ILE A 282 -15.35 2.58 5.91
CA ILE A 282 -16.49 1.78 5.43
C ILE A 282 -17.78 2.60 5.49
N LYS A 283 -18.01 3.35 6.55
CA LYS A 283 -19.22 4.15 6.74
C LYS A 283 -19.35 5.29 5.74
N PHE A 284 -18.25 5.95 5.39
CA PHE A 284 -18.28 7.19 4.61
C PHE A 284 -17.96 7.01 3.12
N PHE A 285 -17.34 5.89 2.73
CA PHE A 285 -16.92 5.66 1.35
C PHE A 285 -18.06 5.09 0.50
N ASP A 286 -18.95 5.93 0.03
CA ASP A 286 -20.09 5.57 -0.84
C ASP A 286 -19.77 5.60 -2.35
N GLY A 287 -18.55 5.93 -2.74
CA GLY A 287 -18.10 6.05 -4.13
C GLY A 287 -18.44 7.38 -4.81
N THR A 288 -19.08 8.34 -4.14
CA THR A 288 -19.52 9.62 -4.75
C THR A 288 -18.45 10.72 -4.72
N SER A 289 -17.58 10.75 -3.73
CA SER A 289 -16.57 11.80 -3.56
C SER A 289 -15.19 11.44 -4.12
N LEU A 290 -15.17 10.62 -5.18
CA LEU A 290 -13.93 10.26 -5.87
C LEU A 290 -13.42 11.43 -6.71
N ASN A 291 -12.14 11.80 -6.53
CA ASN A 291 -11.53 12.95 -7.19
C ASN A 291 -11.02 12.54 -8.59
N PRO A 292 -11.43 13.24 -9.67
CA PRO A 292 -10.93 12.99 -11.02
C PRO A 292 -9.50 13.48 -11.26
N ALA A 293 -8.94 14.32 -10.36
CA ALA A 293 -7.58 14.84 -10.46
C ALA A 293 -6.57 13.88 -9.85
N ALA A 294 -5.42 13.75 -10.50
CA ALA A 294 -4.31 12.95 -9.99
C ALA A 294 -3.67 13.60 -8.75
N ALA A 295 -3.42 12.81 -7.72
CA ALA A 295 -2.77 13.26 -6.49
C ALA A 295 -1.28 12.86 -6.50
N ALA A 296 -0.43 13.74 -5.93
CA ALA A 296 0.99 13.46 -5.75
C ALA A 296 1.23 12.69 -4.44
N PHE A 297 2.14 11.72 -4.51
CA PHE A 297 2.61 10.98 -3.34
C PHE A 297 3.51 11.86 -2.48
N ASP A 298 3.19 11.97 -1.20
CA ASP A 298 3.95 12.72 -0.18
C ASP A 298 4.41 11.77 0.93
N PRO A 299 5.71 11.40 0.95
CA PRO A 299 6.26 10.53 1.98
C PRO A 299 6.14 11.09 3.40
N ALA A 300 6.32 12.42 3.57
CA ALA A 300 6.26 13.04 4.89
C ALA A 300 4.83 12.99 5.46
N LYS A 301 3.81 13.12 4.62
CA LYS A 301 2.42 12.95 5.03
C LYS A 301 2.11 11.51 5.45
N LEU A 302 2.64 10.52 4.72
CA LEU A 302 2.49 9.11 5.08
C LEU A 302 3.15 8.80 6.43
N GLU A 303 4.37 9.29 6.65
CA GLU A 303 5.08 9.14 7.92
C GLU A 303 4.32 9.80 9.09
N TRP A 304 3.78 10.99 8.89
CA TRP A 304 2.96 11.68 9.87
C TRP A 304 1.71 10.87 10.25
N ILE A 305 1.01 10.30 9.26
CA ILE A 305 -0.16 9.42 9.49
C ILE A 305 0.26 8.19 10.26
N ASN A 306 1.39 7.56 9.88
CA ASN A 306 1.89 6.36 10.55
C ASN A 306 2.24 6.63 12.02
N ALA A 307 2.96 7.72 12.28
CA ALA A 307 3.29 8.15 13.64
C ALA A 307 2.02 8.42 14.47
N HIS A 308 0.97 9.00 13.87
CA HIS A 308 -0.31 9.19 14.55
C HIS A 308 -0.92 7.84 15.00
N PHE A 309 -1.05 6.87 14.09
CA PHE A 309 -1.60 5.55 14.44
C PHE A 309 -0.76 4.82 15.49
N MET A 310 0.58 4.94 15.44
CA MET A 310 1.47 4.38 16.46
C MET A 310 1.23 4.99 17.85
N ARG A 311 0.98 6.30 17.93
CA ARG A 311 0.70 7.00 19.19
C ARG A 311 -0.64 6.61 19.82
N GLU A 312 -1.66 6.41 18.99
CA GLU A 312 -3.01 6.07 19.48
C GLU A 312 -3.17 4.57 19.78
N MET A 313 -2.25 3.73 19.29
CA MET A 313 -2.33 2.27 19.46
C MET A 313 -2.13 1.84 20.93
N PRO A 314 -2.90 0.86 21.44
CA PRO A 314 -2.62 0.24 22.71
C PRO A 314 -1.18 -0.29 22.80
N LEU A 315 -0.53 -0.09 23.95
CA LEU A 315 0.91 -0.40 24.09
C LEU A 315 1.22 -1.89 23.95
N ASP A 316 0.30 -2.77 24.36
CA ASP A 316 0.43 -4.21 24.22
C ASP A 316 0.35 -4.67 22.75
N GLU A 317 -0.48 -4.01 21.93
CA GLU A 317 -0.54 -4.24 20.50
C GLU A 317 0.73 -3.72 19.79
N LEU A 318 1.15 -2.50 20.14
CA LEU A 318 2.36 -1.91 19.58
C LEU A 318 3.59 -2.76 19.92
N ALA A 319 3.67 -3.30 21.14
CA ALA A 319 4.73 -4.20 21.57
C ALA A 319 4.79 -5.49 20.71
N LYS A 320 3.64 -6.08 20.39
CA LYS A 320 3.58 -7.25 19.51
C LYS A 320 4.05 -6.92 18.09
N LEU A 321 3.66 -5.76 17.56
CA LEU A 321 4.03 -5.34 16.20
C LEU A 321 5.50 -4.94 16.07
N VAL A 322 6.11 -4.37 17.11
CA VAL A 322 7.52 -3.94 17.08
C VAL A 322 8.48 -5.11 17.31
N ARG A 323 8.06 -6.19 17.99
CA ARG A 323 8.92 -7.34 18.34
C ARG A 323 9.72 -7.91 17.16
N PRO A 324 9.13 -8.19 15.97
CA PRO A 324 9.90 -8.67 14.83
C PRO A 324 10.99 -7.70 14.36
N PHE A 325 10.82 -6.40 14.60
CA PHE A 325 11.81 -5.38 14.27
C PHE A 325 12.92 -5.30 15.30
N VAL A 326 12.62 -5.55 16.59
CA VAL A 326 13.62 -5.71 17.65
C VAL A 326 14.57 -6.86 17.33
N GLU A 327 14.02 -8.01 16.92
CA GLU A 327 14.80 -9.17 16.49
C GLU A 327 15.66 -8.86 15.26
N LYS A 328 15.07 -8.24 14.23
CA LYS A 328 15.79 -7.83 13.01
C LYS A 328 16.91 -6.81 13.28
N ALA A 329 16.75 -5.98 14.32
CA ALA A 329 17.77 -5.04 14.76
C ALA A 329 18.94 -5.71 15.52
N GLY A 330 18.87 -7.03 15.74
CA GLY A 330 19.88 -7.77 16.51
C GLY A 330 19.85 -7.44 18.00
N LEU A 331 18.69 -7.02 18.51
CA LEU A 331 18.46 -6.79 19.94
C LEU A 331 17.88 -8.07 20.58
N PRO A 332 17.93 -8.22 21.92
CA PRO A 332 17.42 -9.39 22.61
C PRO A 332 15.95 -9.68 22.21
N ALA A 333 15.71 -10.89 21.71
CA ALA A 333 14.37 -11.32 21.27
C ALA A 333 13.46 -11.71 22.43
N ASP A 334 14.03 -12.05 23.57
CA ASP A 334 13.38 -12.56 24.80
C ASP A 334 12.94 -11.46 25.77
N VAL A 335 12.90 -10.21 25.32
CA VAL A 335 12.38 -9.08 26.12
C VAL A 335 10.91 -9.37 26.46
N ALA A 336 10.59 -9.38 27.76
CA ALA A 336 9.25 -9.61 28.27
C ALA A 336 8.26 -8.57 27.71
N ASP A 337 7.01 -8.96 27.48
CA ASP A 337 5.99 -8.12 26.82
C ASP A 337 5.73 -6.81 27.59
N ASP A 338 5.72 -6.85 28.91
CA ASP A 338 5.57 -5.67 29.78
C ASP A 338 6.72 -4.68 29.62
N LYS A 339 7.96 -5.17 29.53
CA LYS A 339 9.15 -4.34 29.27
C LYS A 339 9.12 -3.76 27.86
N LEU A 340 8.70 -4.54 26.88
CA LEU A 340 8.56 -4.04 25.51
C LEU A 340 7.47 -2.97 25.40
N ALA A 341 6.35 -3.14 26.10
CA ALA A 341 5.31 -2.13 26.20
C ALA A 341 5.80 -0.85 26.90
N ALA A 342 6.61 -0.97 27.94
CA ALA A 342 7.25 0.17 28.60
C ALA A 342 8.21 0.92 27.67
N LEU A 343 8.99 0.22 26.86
CA LEU A 343 9.84 0.82 25.83
C LEU A 343 9.00 1.55 24.77
N CYS A 344 7.92 0.92 24.30
CA CYS A 344 6.96 1.57 23.37
C CYS A 344 6.41 2.86 23.99
N HIS A 345 6.01 2.84 25.26
CA HIS A 345 5.53 4.04 25.95
C HIS A 345 6.56 5.17 25.93
N MET A 346 7.82 4.86 26.24
CA MET A 346 8.87 5.85 26.33
C MET A 346 9.30 6.46 24.97
N PHE A 347 9.17 5.71 23.87
CA PHE A 347 9.78 6.10 22.59
C PHE A 347 8.81 6.39 21.44
N ARG A 348 7.53 5.94 21.49
CA ARG A 348 6.60 6.04 20.38
C ARG A 348 6.34 7.46 19.86
N GLU A 349 6.47 8.47 20.73
CA GLU A 349 6.25 9.87 20.35
C GLU A 349 7.30 10.41 19.36
N ARG A 350 8.45 9.71 19.24
CA ARG A 350 9.62 10.15 18.46
C ARG A 350 9.92 9.26 17.26
N ALA A 351 9.19 8.16 17.10
CA ALA A 351 9.40 7.21 16.04
C ALA A 351 8.37 7.41 14.92
N GLY A 352 8.84 7.42 13.67
CA GLY A 352 7.98 7.51 12.49
C GLY A 352 7.41 6.16 12.04
N ASP A 353 8.10 5.06 12.39
CA ASP A 353 7.75 3.69 12.03
C ASP A 353 8.25 2.68 13.07
N LEU A 354 7.83 1.41 12.94
CA LEU A 354 8.19 0.34 13.88
C LEU A 354 9.69 0.01 13.85
N LYS A 355 10.36 0.21 12.72
CA LYS A 355 11.81 -0.03 12.59
C LYS A 355 12.60 1.03 13.37
N ALA A 356 12.25 2.30 13.19
CA ALA A 356 12.84 3.40 13.95
C ALA A 356 12.53 3.27 15.45
N LEU A 357 11.30 2.83 15.80
CA LEU A 357 10.92 2.56 17.17
C LEU A 357 11.81 1.47 17.79
N ALA A 358 11.99 0.33 17.13
CA ALA A 358 12.84 -0.77 17.59
C ALA A 358 14.29 -0.34 17.78
N GLU A 359 14.86 0.39 16.82
CA GLU A 359 16.24 0.90 16.92
C GLU A 359 16.41 1.87 18.10
N SER A 360 15.37 2.64 18.45
CA SER A 360 15.41 3.55 19.58
C SER A 360 15.53 2.85 20.95
N PHE A 361 15.21 1.55 21.01
CA PHE A 361 15.33 0.74 22.22
C PHE A 361 16.77 0.30 22.51
N ARG A 362 17.63 0.31 21.50
CA ARG A 362 19.02 -0.18 21.58
C ARG A 362 19.76 0.28 22.84
N PRO A 363 19.77 1.59 23.20
CA PRO A 363 20.48 2.03 24.38
C PRO A 363 20.00 1.41 25.69
N LEU A 364 18.74 1.00 25.77
CA LEU A 364 18.17 0.42 26.99
C LEU A 364 18.20 -1.12 27.01
N LEU A 365 18.48 -1.76 25.89
CA LEU A 365 18.51 -3.23 25.76
C LEU A 365 19.93 -3.82 25.71
N VAL A 366 20.96 -2.99 25.53
CA VAL A 366 22.37 -3.45 25.57
C VAL A 366 22.96 -3.35 26.97
N SER A 367 24.01 -4.11 27.26
CA SER A 367 24.74 -4.02 28.52
C SER A 367 25.47 -2.68 28.67
N ALA A 368 25.92 -2.36 29.87
CA ALA A 368 26.71 -1.13 30.11
C ALA A 368 28.01 -1.10 29.28
N ASP A 369 28.62 -2.25 29.02
CA ASP A 369 29.88 -2.35 28.26
C ASP A 369 29.66 -2.22 26.75
N GLU A 370 28.51 -2.66 26.24
CA GLU A 370 28.14 -2.59 24.83
C GLU A 370 27.55 -1.23 24.44
N LEU A 371 27.20 -0.38 25.42
CA LEU A 371 26.64 0.94 25.14
C LEU A 371 27.62 1.79 24.36
N ALA A 372 27.26 2.14 23.12
CA ALA A 372 28.04 3.05 22.29
C ALA A 372 27.83 4.50 22.72
N TYR A 373 28.92 5.27 22.75
CA TYR A 373 28.88 6.68 23.10
C TYR A 373 29.15 7.56 21.88
N ASP A 374 28.32 8.58 21.70
CA ASP A 374 28.53 9.63 20.68
C ASP A 374 29.69 10.53 21.12
N GLU A 375 30.74 10.61 20.32
CA GLU A 375 31.95 11.38 20.64
C GLU A 375 31.68 12.86 20.91
N LYS A 376 30.76 13.47 20.15
CA LYS A 376 30.42 14.88 20.32
C LYS A 376 29.64 15.12 21.63
N ALA A 377 28.74 14.19 21.96
CA ALA A 377 28.01 14.24 23.21
C ALA A 377 28.97 14.08 24.42
N CYS A 378 29.91 13.14 24.34
CA CYS A 378 30.91 12.95 25.36
C CYS A 378 31.81 14.20 25.55
N ALA A 379 32.40 14.70 24.48
CA ALA A 379 33.26 15.88 24.52
C ALA A 379 32.55 17.13 25.09
N LYS A 380 31.23 17.26 24.81
CA LYS A 380 30.45 18.40 25.30
C LYS A 380 29.99 18.25 26.75
N ASN A 381 29.58 17.03 27.16
CA ASN A 381 28.80 16.83 28.38
C ASN A 381 29.58 16.11 29.49
N LEU A 382 30.67 15.38 29.18
CA LEU A 382 31.48 14.66 30.16
C LEU A 382 32.76 15.43 30.50
N THR A 383 32.60 16.66 30.97
CA THR A 383 33.71 17.51 31.49
C THR A 383 34.07 17.07 32.90
N ASP A 384 35.25 17.48 33.41
CA ASP A 384 35.68 17.14 34.78
C ASP A 384 34.68 17.59 35.84
N ALA A 385 34.07 18.78 35.66
CA ALA A 385 33.03 19.27 36.56
C ALA A 385 31.80 18.37 36.54
N SER A 386 31.31 17.98 35.32
CA SER A 386 30.14 17.13 35.21
C SER A 386 30.40 15.69 35.65
N LYS A 387 31.62 15.17 35.51
CA LYS A 387 32.01 13.86 36.06
C LYS A 387 31.98 13.85 37.59
N ALA A 388 32.36 14.96 38.24
CA ALA A 388 32.19 15.10 39.69
C ALA A 388 30.70 15.02 40.10
N HIS A 389 29.80 15.66 39.34
CA HIS A 389 28.37 15.54 39.57
C HIS A 389 27.85 14.12 39.31
N LEU A 390 28.34 13.41 38.29
CA LEU A 390 27.96 12.02 38.02
C LEU A 390 28.34 11.09 39.20
N ASN A 391 29.51 11.24 39.75
CA ASN A 391 29.94 10.47 40.94
C ASN A 391 29.04 10.76 42.14
N ALA A 392 28.73 12.04 42.40
CA ALA A 392 27.88 12.42 43.53
C ALA A 392 26.44 11.87 43.38
N VAL A 393 25.82 11.99 42.20
CA VAL A 393 24.46 11.46 41.99
C VAL A 393 24.46 9.94 41.99
N ALA A 394 25.55 9.25 41.57
CA ALA A 394 25.63 7.80 41.65
C ALA A 394 25.54 7.31 43.12
N GLU A 395 26.22 7.98 44.07
CA GLU A 395 26.12 7.62 45.48
C GLU A 395 24.74 7.90 46.07
N ILE A 396 24.10 8.99 45.66
CA ILE A 396 22.72 9.31 46.05
C ILE A 396 21.74 8.24 45.53
N PHE A 397 21.84 7.87 44.25
CA PHE A 397 20.98 6.81 43.68
C PHE A 397 21.27 5.44 44.28
N ALA A 398 22.53 5.15 44.64
CA ALA A 398 22.91 3.94 45.36
C ALA A 398 22.26 3.84 46.74
N ALA A 399 22.04 4.97 47.41
CA ALA A 399 21.40 5.06 48.71
C ALA A 399 19.86 5.09 48.69
N CYS A 400 19.21 5.19 47.50
CA CYS A 400 17.76 5.18 47.41
C CYS A 400 17.17 3.82 47.83
N ASP A 401 16.20 3.84 48.74
CA ASP A 401 15.46 2.65 49.19
C ASP A 401 14.56 2.09 48.07
N SER A 402 13.92 2.98 47.28
CA SER A 402 13.14 2.63 46.08
C SER A 402 13.83 3.17 44.83
N PHE A 403 13.85 2.35 43.77
CA PHE A 403 14.48 2.72 42.48
C PHE A 403 13.37 2.89 41.39
N ASP A 404 12.29 3.58 41.75
CA ASP A 404 11.22 4.00 40.88
C ASP A 404 11.41 5.45 40.37
N ALA A 405 10.69 5.80 39.30
CA ALA A 405 10.87 7.11 38.66
C ALA A 405 10.56 8.29 39.60
N PRO A 406 9.52 8.29 40.46
CA PRO A 406 9.25 9.38 41.40
C PRO A 406 10.38 9.53 42.45
N SER A 407 10.86 8.43 43.00
CA SER A 407 11.95 8.45 44.01
C SER A 407 13.24 8.96 43.41
N LEU A 408 13.61 8.53 42.20
CA LEU A 408 14.77 8.97 41.46
C LEU A 408 14.68 10.46 41.06
N GLU A 409 13.50 10.92 40.68
CA GLU A 409 13.28 12.34 40.37
C GLU A 409 13.44 13.21 41.58
N ALA A 410 12.87 12.82 42.73
CA ALA A 410 13.03 13.54 43.99
C ALA A 410 14.50 13.58 44.45
N ALA A 411 15.23 12.46 44.31
CA ALA A 411 16.65 12.39 44.66
C ALA A 411 17.54 13.29 43.78
N LEU A 412 17.25 13.32 42.46
CA LEU A 412 17.95 14.18 41.52
C LEU A 412 17.69 15.66 41.78
N HIS A 413 16.41 16.04 42.02
CA HIS A 413 16.03 17.41 42.35
C HIS A 413 16.65 17.86 43.69
N GLY A 414 16.61 17.01 44.73
CA GLY A 414 17.24 17.30 46.01
C GLY A 414 18.73 17.56 45.91
N TYR A 415 19.44 16.80 45.07
CA TYR A 415 20.87 17.05 44.79
C TYR A 415 21.09 18.39 44.08
N ILE A 416 20.30 18.70 43.05
CA ILE A 416 20.40 19.93 42.26
C ILE A 416 20.16 21.16 43.17
N GLU A 417 19.09 21.17 43.94
CA GLU A 417 18.68 22.27 44.82
C GLU A 417 19.68 22.42 45.98
N GLY A 418 20.05 21.33 46.63
CA GLY A 418 20.97 21.32 47.77
C GLY A 418 22.37 21.84 47.45
N ASN A 419 22.77 21.78 46.16
CA ASN A 419 24.05 22.31 45.67
C ASN A 419 23.93 23.64 44.91
N GLY A 420 22.77 24.26 44.86
CA GLY A 420 22.54 25.51 44.13
C GLY A 420 22.74 25.41 42.60
N LEU A 421 22.61 24.20 42.05
CA LEU A 421 22.81 23.90 40.63
C LEU A 421 21.52 24.15 39.83
N LYS A 422 21.65 24.14 38.52
CA LYS A 422 20.51 24.10 37.59
C LYS A 422 20.43 22.71 36.94
N PHE A 423 19.25 22.28 36.53
CA PHE A 423 19.05 21.00 35.88
C PHE A 423 19.99 20.78 34.66
N LYS A 424 20.27 21.85 33.89
CA LYS A 424 21.21 21.82 32.77
C LYS A 424 22.67 21.53 33.13
N ASP A 425 23.02 21.64 34.38
CA ASP A 425 24.41 21.42 34.85
C ASP A 425 24.68 19.92 35.11
N VAL A 426 23.63 19.13 35.35
CA VAL A 426 23.72 17.70 35.69
C VAL A 426 23.09 16.80 34.62
N ALA A 427 21.89 17.14 34.16
CA ALA A 427 21.07 16.28 33.29
C ALA A 427 21.73 15.92 31.94
N PRO A 428 22.46 16.80 31.24
CA PRO A 428 23.12 16.43 29.99
C PRO A 428 24.19 15.35 30.18
N ALA A 429 24.99 15.42 31.24
CA ALA A 429 25.97 14.41 31.53
C ALA A 429 25.35 13.08 31.94
N LEU A 430 24.33 13.13 32.81
CA LEU A 430 23.57 11.95 33.21
C LEU A 430 22.87 11.26 32.02
N ARG A 431 22.28 12.04 31.10
CA ARG A 431 21.70 11.51 29.88
C ARG A 431 22.73 10.86 28.96
N THR A 432 23.86 11.50 28.76
CA THR A 432 24.97 10.94 27.99
C THR A 432 25.48 9.64 28.65
N ALA A 433 25.58 9.61 29.94
CA ALA A 433 25.99 8.40 30.67
C ALA A 433 25.04 7.23 30.50
N LEU A 434 23.73 7.47 30.57
CA LEU A 434 22.68 6.44 30.51
C LEU A 434 22.36 5.97 29.09
N MET A 435 22.38 6.89 28.12
CA MET A 435 21.92 6.64 26.75
C MET A 435 23.04 6.58 25.71
N GLY A 436 24.23 7.07 26.04
CA GLY A 436 25.34 7.23 25.08
C GLY A 436 25.26 8.48 24.21
N PHE A 437 24.14 9.21 24.20
CA PHE A 437 23.91 10.40 23.38
C PHE A 437 22.91 11.38 24.02
N MET A 438 22.76 12.58 23.43
CA MET A 438 21.85 13.63 23.92
C MET A 438 20.44 13.45 23.36
N GLY A 439 19.71 12.45 23.82
CA GLY A 439 18.34 12.17 23.41
C GLY A 439 17.65 11.18 24.35
N GLY A 440 16.41 10.86 24.07
CA GLY A 440 15.69 9.81 24.78
C GLY A 440 14.63 10.30 25.76
N PRO A 441 14.01 9.38 26.51
CA PRO A 441 12.91 9.60 27.44
C PRO A 441 13.32 10.42 28.68
N HIS A 442 12.41 10.53 29.63
CA HIS A 442 12.66 11.17 30.92
C HIS A 442 13.73 10.40 31.73
N LEU A 443 14.71 11.09 32.34
CA LEU A 443 15.83 10.44 32.99
C LEU A 443 15.44 9.45 34.10
N PRO A 444 14.53 9.80 35.02
CA PRO A 444 14.05 8.85 36.03
C PRO A 444 13.40 7.58 35.44
N GLU A 445 12.67 7.69 34.35
CA GLU A 445 12.05 6.54 33.65
C GLU A 445 13.13 5.63 33.03
N ILE A 446 14.17 6.21 32.42
CA ILE A 446 15.33 5.46 31.90
C ILE A 446 15.96 4.64 33.02
N MET A 447 16.28 5.29 34.17
CA MET A 447 16.91 4.63 35.29
C MET A 447 16.02 3.55 35.93
N ALA A 448 14.74 3.83 36.11
CA ALA A 448 13.77 2.85 36.63
C ALA A 448 13.67 1.62 35.72
N PHE A 449 13.67 1.82 34.40
CA PHE A 449 13.65 0.73 33.42
C PHE A 449 14.94 -0.11 33.46
N LEU A 450 16.11 0.53 33.50
CA LEU A 450 17.42 -0.14 33.57
C LEU A 450 17.62 -0.91 34.88
N GLY A 451 17.02 -0.42 35.95
CA GLY A 451 17.27 -0.88 37.30
C GLY A 451 18.57 -0.29 37.91
N LYS A 452 18.72 -0.51 39.20
CA LYS A 452 19.78 0.11 40.04
C LYS A 452 21.18 -0.23 39.53
N ASP A 453 21.48 -1.51 39.37
CA ASP A 453 22.83 -1.96 39.03
C ASP A 453 23.29 -1.47 37.66
N ALA A 454 22.43 -1.61 36.62
CA ALA A 454 22.78 -1.16 35.29
C ALA A 454 22.90 0.37 35.19
N SER A 455 22.05 1.11 35.87
CA SER A 455 22.10 2.58 35.91
C SER A 455 23.39 3.05 36.53
N LEU A 456 23.77 2.51 37.72
CA LEU A 456 25.01 2.86 38.43
C LEU A 456 26.27 2.45 37.65
N ALA A 457 26.28 1.28 37.00
CA ALA A 457 27.37 0.84 36.14
C ALA A 457 27.60 1.83 34.98
N ARG A 458 26.54 2.29 34.31
CA ARG A 458 26.65 3.27 33.21
C ARG A 458 27.13 4.63 33.69
N ILE A 459 26.59 5.13 34.81
CA ILE A 459 26.99 6.43 35.36
C ILE A 459 28.48 6.40 35.77
N ARG A 460 28.92 5.36 36.47
CA ARG A 460 30.33 5.19 36.90
C ARG A 460 31.28 5.03 35.71
N ARG A 461 30.86 4.27 34.66
CA ARG A 461 31.63 4.14 33.42
C ARG A 461 31.84 5.51 32.76
N ALA A 462 30.81 6.31 32.63
CA ALA A 462 30.89 7.64 32.01
C ALA A 462 31.71 8.63 32.86
N ALA A 463 31.63 8.52 34.19
CA ALA A 463 32.47 9.34 35.09
C ALA A 463 33.97 8.98 35.02
N GLY A 464 34.31 7.75 34.63
CA GLY A 464 35.69 7.28 34.42
C GLY A 464 36.25 7.56 33.03
N MET A 465 35.45 7.96 32.08
CA MET A 465 35.88 8.32 30.72
C MET A 465 36.56 9.69 30.70
#